data_104b02b82f58847d26df8c4afcea1cce
#
_entry.id   104b02b82f58847d26df8c4afcea1cce
#
_cell.length_a   1.000
_cell.length_b   1.000
_cell.length_c   1.000
_cell.angle_alpha   90.00
_cell.angle_beta   90.00
_cell.angle_gamma   90.00
#
_symmetry.space_group_name_H-M   'P 1'
#
loop_
_entity.id
_entity.type
_entity.pdbx_description
1 polymer ?
#
loop_
_entity_poly.entity_id
_entity_poly.type
_entity_poly.pdbx_seq_one_letter_code
_entity_poly.pdbx_strand_id
1 'polypeptide(L)'
;KLTSIQSITDFMNCAGRTLPDNISLWARRNLAVARSHEVSPEERRHAQRALSMMMNIQWKSNYFEAIDPVEARRILDEELYGMERVKQRIIETIIQINRTHTLPAYGLLLIGPAGTGKSQIAYAVARILKLPWTTLDMSSINDPEQLTGSSRIYANAKPGIIMDAFSMAGESNLVFIINELDKAASGKGNGNPADVLLTLLDNLGFTDNYIECMIPTVGVYPIATANDKDQISAPLMSRFAVIEIPDYTPEEKKIIFSRYALPKVLKRIGMKEKECILTPEGLDAVISCHENTSGIRDLEQAAEHIAANALYQIEVNHVSSVTFDAEMVR
;
A
#
# COMPACT_ATOMS: atom_id res chain seq x y z
N LYS A 1 -12.75 3.93 21.17
CA LYS A 1 -12.62 2.59 20.58
C LYS A 1 -13.47 1.61 21.38
N LEU A 2 -14.34 0.84 20.69
CA LEU A 2 -15.25 -0.12 21.32
C LEU A 2 -14.49 -1.41 21.67
N THR A 3 -14.30 -1.68 22.95
CA THR A 3 -13.54 -2.87 23.40
C THR A 3 -14.29 -3.71 24.43
N SER A 4 -15.12 -3.08 25.28
CA SER A 4 -15.90 -3.78 26.29
C SER A 4 -17.24 -4.29 25.76
N ILE A 5 -17.78 -5.33 26.40
CA ILE A 5 -19.10 -5.86 26.06
C ILE A 5 -20.18 -4.78 26.23
N GLN A 6 -20.07 -3.94 27.26
CA GLN A 6 -21.03 -2.87 27.48
C GLN A 6 -21.00 -1.82 26.40
N SER A 7 -19.81 -1.35 25.98
CA SER A 7 -19.68 -0.36 24.90
C SER A 7 -20.18 -0.89 23.55
N ILE A 8 -19.92 -2.17 23.27
CA ILE A 8 -20.40 -2.83 22.05
C ILE A 8 -21.93 -2.96 22.09
N THR A 9 -22.48 -3.32 23.24
CA THR A 9 -23.93 -3.41 23.43
C THR A 9 -24.61 -2.07 23.20
N ASP A 10 -24.09 -1.01 23.79
CA ASP A 10 -24.60 0.35 23.63
C ASP A 10 -24.55 0.80 22.17
N PHE A 11 -23.45 0.52 21.50
CA PHE A 11 -23.31 0.77 20.07
C PHE A 11 -24.37 0.01 19.24
N MET A 12 -24.56 -1.27 19.49
CA MET A 12 -25.54 -2.08 18.78
C MET A 12 -26.98 -1.58 18.99
N ASN A 13 -27.31 -1.12 20.20
CA ASN A 13 -28.63 -0.56 20.51
C ASN A 13 -28.87 0.78 19.80
N CYS A 14 -27.83 1.60 19.66
CA CYS A 14 -27.95 2.95 19.05
C CYS A 14 -27.76 2.93 17.53
N ALA A 15 -26.84 2.14 17.03
CA ALA A 15 -26.38 2.21 15.64
C ALA A 15 -26.42 0.87 14.88
N GLY A 16 -26.94 -0.20 15.47
CA GLY A 16 -26.97 -1.53 14.86
C GLY A 16 -27.71 -1.60 13.53
N ARG A 17 -28.65 -0.70 13.28
CA ARG A 17 -29.39 -0.61 12.01
C ARG A 17 -28.57 -0.02 10.87
N THR A 18 -27.45 0.64 11.17
CA THR A 18 -26.55 1.22 10.16
C THR A 18 -25.57 0.19 9.61
N LEU A 19 -25.47 -0.98 10.25
CA LEU A 19 -24.61 -2.06 9.81
C LEU A 19 -25.24 -2.82 8.64
N PRO A 20 -24.43 -3.40 7.72
CA PRO A 20 -24.94 -4.38 6.75
C PRO A 20 -25.69 -5.50 7.48
N ASP A 21 -26.78 -6.01 6.88
CA ASP A 21 -27.68 -6.96 7.54
C ASP A 21 -26.98 -8.22 8.05
N ASN A 22 -26.09 -8.80 7.26
CA ASN A 22 -25.34 -9.99 7.66
C ASN A 22 -24.35 -9.71 8.81
N ILE A 23 -23.74 -8.54 8.82
CA ILE A 23 -22.84 -8.11 9.91
C ILE A 23 -23.62 -7.83 11.19
N SER A 24 -24.79 -7.21 11.08
CA SER A 24 -25.70 -6.99 12.22
C SER A 24 -26.12 -8.30 12.86
N LEU A 25 -26.53 -9.27 12.05
CA LEU A 25 -26.91 -10.61 12.53
C LEU A 25 -25.75 -11.34 13.19
N TRP A 26 -24.59 -11.32 12.54
CA TRP A 26 -23.36 -11.88 13.08
C TRP A 26 -22.99 -11.25 14.44
N ALA A 27 -23.07 -9.92 14.53
CA ALA A 27 -22.75 -9.18 15.74
C ALA A 27 -23.66 -9.57 16.92
N ARG A 28 -24.97 -9.72 16.66
CA ARG A 28 -25.93 -10.16 17.68
C ARG A 28 -25.61 -11.56 18.17
N ARG A 29 -25.27 -12.49 17.29
CA ARG A 29 -24.90 -13.86 17.63
C ARG A 29 -23.60 -13.89 18.48
N ASN A 30 -22.60 -13.16 18.08
CA ASN A 30 -21.33 -13.09 18.82
C ASN A 30 -21.48 -12.38 20.16
N LEU A 31 -22.34 -11.38 20.25
CA LEU A 31 -22.64 -10.72 21.51
C LEU A 31 -23.32 -11.68 22.51
N ALA A 32 -24.22 -12.53 22.04
CA ALA A 32 -24.82 -13.57 22.85
C ALA A 32 -23.78 -14.57 23.36
N VAL A 33 -22.84 -15.00 22.53
CA VAL A 33 -21.72 -15.86 22.94
C VAL A 33 -20.84 -15.16 23.96
N ALA A 34 -20.47 -13.91 23.74
CA ALA A 34 -19.61 -13.14 24.65
C ALA A 34 -20.24 -12.96 26.05
N ARG A 35 -21.56 -12.95 26.14
CA ARG A 35 -22.30 -12.84 27.40
C ARG A 35 -22.66 -14.17 28.05
N SER A 36 -22.56 -15.28 27.33
CA SER A 36 -22.99 -16.59 27.82
C SER A 36 -22.05 -17.16 28.86
N HIS A 37 -22.58 -17.66 29.94
CA HIS A 37 -21.83 -18.41 30.93
C HIS A 37 -21.76 -19.92 30.60
N GLU A 38 -22.49 -20.37 29.59
CA GLU A 38 -22.52 -21.76 29.16
C GLU A 38 -21.36 -22.13 28.22
N VAL A 39 -20.71 -21.12 27.63
CA VAL A 39 -19.53 -21.30 26.76
C VAL A 39 -18.24 -21.12 27.57
N SER A 40 -17.14 -21.67 27.05
CA SER A 40 -15.84 -21.53 27.70
C SER A 40 -15.39 -20.06 27.76
N PRO A 41 -14.57 -19.68 28.77
CA PRO A 41 -13.96 -18.33 28.81
C PRO A 41 -13.19 -17.97 27.56
N GLU A 42 -12.61 -18.96 26.90
CA GLU A 42 -11.84 -18.80 25.66
C GLU A 42 -12.74 -18.44 24.48
N GLU A 43 -13.85 -19.12 24.31
CA GLU A 43 -14.84 -18.77 23.29
C GLU A 43 -15.42 -17.37 23.49
N ARG A 44 -15.71 -17.00 24.75
CA ARG A 44 -16.16 -15.64 25.08
C ARG A 44 -15.15 -14.60 24.68
N ARG A 45 -13.87 -14.84 24.98
CA ARG A 45 -12.78 -13.93 24.63
C ARG A 45 -12.62 -13.78 23.13
N HIS A 46 -12.69 -14.86 22.37
CA HIS A 46 -12.65 -14.82 20.90
C HIS A 46 -13.82 -14.04 20.32
N ALA A 47 -15.04 -14.28 20.80
CA ALA A 47 -16.22 -13.55 20.37
C ALA A 47 -16.11 -12.05 20.65
N GLN A 48 -15.64 -11.67 21.83
CA GLN A 48 -15.44 -10.26 22.19
C GLN A 48 -14.37 -9.59 21.33
N ARG A 49 -13.28 -10.27 21.08
CA ARG A 49 -12.19 -9.75 20.20
C ARG A 49 -12.68 -9.53 18.79
N ALA A 50 -13.42 -10.50 18.22
CA ALA A 50 -13.98 -10.38 16.89
C ALA A 50 -14.99 -9.23 16.80
N LEU A 51 -15.86 -9.09 17.80
CA LEU A 51 -16.80 -7.98 17.90
C LEU A 51 -16.10 -6.63 17.95
N SER A 52 -15.09 -6.51 18.80
CA SER A 52 -14.32 -5.27 18.91
C SER A 52 -13.68 -4.89 17.59
N MET A 53 -13.11 -5.83 16.86
CA MET A 53 -12.53 -5.59 15.56
C MET A 53 -13.57 -5.11 14.55
N MET A 54 -14.68 -5.82 14.42
CA MET A 54 -15.72 -5.53 13.41
C MET A 54 -16.50 -4.24 13.72
N MET A 55 -16.79 -3.97 14.98
CA MET A 55 -17.56 -2.77 15.37
C MET A 55 -16.74 -1.48 15.33
N ASN A 56 -15.42 -1.55 15.28
CA ASN A 56 -14.56 -0.39 15.08
C ASN A 56 -14.26 -0.09 13.60
N ILE A 57 -14.77 -0.89 12.68
CA ILE A 57 -14.71 -0.62 11.25
C ILE A 57 -15.99 0.13 10.84
N GLN A 58 -15.83 1.25 10.15
CA GLN A 58 -16.96 1.96 9.54
C GLN A 58 -17.37 1.26 8.25
N TRP A 59 -18.56 0.68 8.24
CA TRP A 59 -19.12 0.01 7.07
C TRP A 59 -19.82 1.04 6.20
N LYS A 60 -19.09 1.59 5.23
CA LYS A 60 -19.54 2.69 4.37
C LYS A 60 -20.33 2.18 3.16
N SER A 61 -21.13 3.09 2.59
CA SER A 61 -21.78 2.88 1.30
C SER A 61 -20.76 2.86 0.16
N ASN A 62 -21.13 2.27 -0.97
CA ASN A 62 -20.30 2.18 -2.17
C ASN A 62 -20.35 3.46 -3.02
N TYR A 63 -20.35 4.61 -2.38
CA TYR A 63 -20.32 5.90 -3.07
C TYR A 63 -18.94 6.53 -2.93
N PHE A 64 -18.34 6.88 -4.07
CA PHE A 64 -17.03 7.49 -4.14
C PHE A 64 -17.13 8.87 -4.79
N GLU A 65 -16.43 9.83 -4.22
CA GLU A 65 -16.39 11.20 -4.73
C GLU A 65 -15.71 11.28 -6.09
N ALA A 66 -16.13 12.27 -6.88
CA ALA A 66 -15.50 12.59 -8.16
C ALA A 66 -14.04 13.04 -7.94
N ILE A 67 -13.19 12.69 -8.89
CA ILE A 67 -11.78 13.06 -8.93
C ILE A 67 -11.63 14.29 -9.81
N ASP A 68 -10.92 15.32 -9.32
CA ASP A 68 -10.45 16.42 -10.14
C ASP A 68 -9.22 15.95 -10.93
N PRO A 69 -9.27 15.87 -12.28
CA PRO A 69 -8.14 15.38 -13.09
C PRO A 69 -6.89 16.26 -12.94
N VAL A 70 -7.06 17.56 -12.75
CA VAL A 70 -5.93 18.49 -12.57
C VAL A 70 -5.22 18.23 -11.24
N GLU A 71 -5.98 18.06 -10.18
CA GLU A 71 -5.43 17.72 -8.86
C GLU A 71 -4.79 16.34 -8.85
N ALA A 72 -5.39 15.35 -9.51
CA ALA A 72 -4.82 14.02 -9.66
C ALA A 72 -3.46 14.08 -10.38
N ARG A 73 -3.36 14.87 -11.44
CA ARG A 73 -2.10 15.06 -12.14
C ARG A 73 -1.05 15.74 -11.28
N ARG A 74 -1.45 16.76 -10.52
CA ARG A 74 -0.55 17.45 -9.59
C ARG A 74 0.04 16.47 -8.55
N ILE A 75 -0.78 15.62 -7.98
CA ILE A 75 -0.33 14.62 -7.00
C ILE A 75 0.66 13.63 -7.63
N LEU A 76 0.38 13.13 -8.84
CA LEU A 76 1.29 12.24 -9.55
C LEU A 76 2.61 12.93 -9.92
N ASP A 77 2.56 14.20 -10.28
CA ASP A 77 3.77 14.98 -10.61
C ASP A 77 4.66 15.21 -9.38
N GLU A 78 4.10 15.29 -8.19
CA GLU A 78 4.87 15.37 -6.93
C GLU A 78 5.65 14.09 -6.64
N GLU A 79 5.07 12.94 -6.97
CA GLU A 79 5.63 11.63 -6.60
C GLU A 79 6.48 11.00 -7.71
N LEU A 80 6.30 11.42 -8.95
CA LEU A 80 6.89 10.75 -10.10
C LEU A 80 7.37 11.78 -11.14
N TYR A 81 8.66 11.72 -11.47
CA TYR A 81 9.21 12.54 -12.54
C TYR A 81 8.86 11.96 -13.92
N GLY A 82 8.46 12.81 -14.87
CA GLY A 82 8.17 12.40 -16.24
C GLY A 82 7.06 11.34 -16.33
N MET A 83 7.27 10.31 -17.11
CA MET A 83 6.33 9.19 -17.30
C MET A 83 4.91 9.64 -17.66
N GLU A 84 4.80 10.51 -18.64
CA GLU A 84 3.53 11.12 -19.04
C GLU A 84 2.46 10.10 -19.40
N ARG A 85 2.84 9.05 -20.15
CA ARG A 85 1.91 7.99 -20.55
C ARG A 85 1.41 7.17 -19.35
N VAL A 86 2.29 6.90 -18.39
CA VAL A 86 1.94 6.18 -17.17
C VAL A 86 0.93 6.99 -16.36
N LYS A 87 1.20 8.26 -16.14
CA LYS A 87 0.30 9.18 -15.41
C LYS A 87 -1.06 9.30 -16.08
N GLN A 88 -1.06 9.49 -17.40
CA GLN A 88 -2.31 9.56 -18.16
C GLN A 88 -3.12 8.28 -18.01
N ARG A 89 -2.50 7.12 -18.15
CA ARG A 89 -3.17 5.84 -18.06
C ARG A 89 -3.74 5.56 -16.66
N ILE A 90 -3.04 5.97 -15.63
CA ILE A 90 -3.54 5.89 -14.25
C ILE A 90 -4.82 6.74 -14.11
N ILE A 91 -4.78 7.98 -14.56
CA ILE A 91 -5.93 8.88 -14.47
C ILE A 91 -7.10 8.35 -15.31
N GLU A 92 -6.86 7.88 -16.53
CA GLU A 92 -7.88 7.26 -17.38
C GLU A 92 -8.57 6.07 -16.68
N THR A 93 -7.81 5.28 -15.93
CA THR A 93 -8.36 4.13 -15.22
C THR A 93 -9.24 4.55 -14.04
N ILE A 94 -8.79 5.50 -13.23
CA ILE A 94 -9.50 5.88 -12.00
C ILE A 94 -10.61 6.92 -12.21
N ILE A 95 -10.55 7.71 -13.29
CA ILE A 95 -11.51 8.80 -13.53
C ILE A 95 -12.93 8.30 -13.83
N GLN A 96 -13.08 7.01 -14.12
CA GLN A 96 -14.39 6.39 -14.31
C GLN A 96 -15.32 6.62 -13.11
N ILE A 97 -14.78 6.79 -11.91
CA ILE A 97 -15.52 7.15 -10.70
C ILE A 97 -16.39 8.39 -10.91
N ASN A 98 -15.95 9.34 -11.72
CA ASN A 98 -16.68 10.60 -11.93
C ASN A 98 -18.07 10.41 -12.57
N ARG A 99 -18.29 9.29 -13.27
CA ARG A 99 -19.55 8.98 -13.93
C ARG A 99 -20.45 8.07 -13.11
N THR A 100 -19.86 7.10 -12.41
CA THR A 100 -20.59 6.03 -11.75
C THR A 100 -20.66 6.19 -10.23
N HIS A 101 -19.74 6.97 -9.64
CA HIS A 101 -19.49 7.05 -8.20
C HIS A 101 -19.23 5.68 -7.56
N THR A 102 -18.77 4.73 -8.37
CA THR A 102 -18.30 3.41 -7.95
C THR A 102 -16.84 3.23 -8.34
N LEU A 103 -16.14 2.33 -7.64
CA LEU A 103 -14.76 2.01 -8.02
C LEU A 103 -14.69 1.42 -9.43
N PRO A 104 -13.58 1.64 -10.17
CA PRO A 104 -13.35 0.99 -11.46
C PRO A 104 -13.43 -0.53 -11.32
N ALA A 105 -13.87 -1.21 -12.39
CA ALA A 105 -14.00 -2.65 -12.42
C ALA A 105 -12.65 -3.38 -12.23
N TYR A 106 -11.56 -2.74 -12.63
CA TYR A 106 -10.21 -3.30 -12.55
C TYR A 106 -9.34 -2.47 -11.61
N GLY A 107 -8.60 -3.16 -10.73
CA GLY A 107 -7.51 -2.55 -9.98
C GLY A 107 -6.32 -2.21 -10.88
N LEU A 108 -5.30 -1.60 -10.33
CA LEU A 108 -4.05 -1.28 -11.05
C LEU A 108 -2.99 -2.33 -10.74
N LEU A 109 -2.32 -2.82 -11.78
CA LEU A 109 -1.12 -3.63 -11.65
C LEU A 109 0.05 -2.88 -12.29
N LEU A 110 0.99 -2.44 -11.45
CA LEU A 110 2.16 -1.68 -11.85
C LEU A 110 3.35 -2.65 -11.98
N ILE A 111 3.81 -2.82 -13.21
CA ILE A 111 4.90 -3.75 -13.51
C ILE A 111 6.10 -2.98 -14.02
N GLY A 112 7.26 -3.25 -13.46
CA GLY A 112 8.50 -2.62 -13.90
C GLY A 112 9.68 -3.00 -13.02
N PRO A 113 10.89 -2.57 -13.42
CA PRO A 113 12.09 -2.83 -12.64
C PRO A 113 12.02 -2.31 -11.21
N ALA A 114 12.78 -2.90 -10.32
CA ALA A 114 12.86 -2.46 -8.94
C ALA A 114 13.34 -1.00 -8.85
N GLY A 115 12.79 -0.25 -7.90
CA GLY A 115 13.21 1.13 -7.64
C GLY A 115 12.68 2.18 -8.62
N THR A 116 11.72 1.84 -9.49
CA THR A 116 11.11 2.78 -10.45
C THR A 116 9.95 3.60 -9.87
N GLY A 117 9.66 3.47 -8.58
CA GLY A 117 8.64 4.28 -7.91
C GLY A 117 7.24 3.67 -7.92
N LYS A 118 7.09 2.37 -8.15
CA LYS A 118 5.79 1.70 -8.18
C LYS A 118 4.99 1.88 -6.89
N SER A 119 5.64 1.71 -5.73
CA SER A 119 4.99 1.91 -4.44
C SER A 119 4.57 3.36 -4.21
N GLN A 120 5.37 4.33 -4.65
CA GLN A 120 5.03 5.75 -4.57
C GLN A 120 3.81 6.09 -5.41
N ILE A 121 3.68 5.48 -6.60
CA ILE A 121 2.49 5.62 -7.44
C ILE A 121 1.25 5.09 -6.71
N ALA A 122 1.35 3.95 -6.04
CA ALA A 122 0.24 3.37 -5.28
C ALA A 122 -0.23 4.31 -4.16
N TYR A 123 0.69 4.90 -3.41
CA TYR A 123 0.37 5.90 -2.38
C TYR A 123 -0.25 7.16 -2.99
N ALA A 124 0.27 7.62 -4.12
CA ALA A 124 -0.29 8.77 -4.82
C ALA A 124 -1.74 8.52 -5.25
N VAL A 125 -2.06 7.35 -5.76
CA VAL A 125 -3.44 6.98 -6.13
C VAL A 125 -4.36 6.97 -4.91
N ALA A 126 -3.91 6.45 -3.77
CA ALA A 126 -4.68 6.50 -2.53
C ALA A 126 -4.99 7.95 -2.10
N ARG A 127 -4.03 8.86 -2.24
CA ARG A 127 -4.24 10.30 -1.99
C ARG A 127 -5.25 10.90 -2.96
N ILE A 128 -5.17 10.55 -4.24
CA ILE A 128 -6.11 11.03 -5.27
C ILE A 128 -7.53 10.59 -4.95
N LEU A 129 -7.71 9.35 -4.55
CA LEU A 129 -9.01 8.78 -4.19
C LEU A 129 -9.51 9.25 -2.81
N LYS A 130 -8.65 9.89 -2.03
CA LYS A 130 -8.94 10.32 -0.64
C LYS A 130 -9.45 9.18 0.25
N LEU A 131 -8.86 8.01 0.06
CA LEU A 131 -9.16 6.81 0.83
C LEU A 131 -8.00 6.44 1.74
N PRO A 132 -8.27 5.83 2.89
CA PRO A 132 -7.22 5.18 3.66
C PRO A 132 -6.62 4.05 2.85
N TRP A 133 -5.39 3.68 3.16
CA TRP A 133 -4.70 2.59 2.48
C TRP A 133 -4.01 1.66 3.48
N THR A 134 -3.89 0.42 3.08
CA THR A 134 -3.12 -0.60 3.80
C THR A 134 -2.26 -1.37 2.82
N THR A 135 -1.19 -1.98 3.30
CA THR A 135 -0.25 -2.72 2.47
C THR A 135 -0.19 -4.18 2.86
N LEU A 136 0.01 -5.02 1.86
CA LEU A 136 0.33 -6.43 2.00
C LEU A 136 1.56 -6.72 1.15
N ASP A 137 2.59 -7.33 1.74
CA ASP A 137 3.77 -7.78 1.02
C ASP A 137 3.68 -9.29 0.78
N MET A 138 3.50 -9.68 -0.48
CA MET A 138 3.32 -11.08 -0.86
C MET A 138 4.61 -11.90 -0.71
N SER A 139 5.78 -11.27 -0.65
CA SER A 139 7.03 -11.99 -0.41
C SER A 139 7.11 -12.60 0.98
N SER A 140 6.37 -12.06 1.94
CA SER A 140 6.30 -12.56 3.32
C SER A 140 5.24 -13.63 3.55
N ILE A 141 4.40 -13.93 2.56
CA ILE A 141 3.28 -14.86 2.68
C ILE A 141 3.70 -16.23 2.18
N ASN A 142 3.72 -17.21 3.08
CA ASN A 142 4.07 -18.61 2.79
C ASN A 142 2.87 -19.55 2.83
N ASP A 143 1.83 -19.19 3.58
CA ASP A 143 0.64 -20.01 3.81
C ASP A 143 -0.61 -19.16 3.61
N PRO A 144 -1.63 -19.65 2.86
CA PRO A 144 -2.93 -18.98 2.71
C PRO A 144 -3.60 -18.63 4.03
N GLU A 145 -3.39 -19.39 5.09
CA GLU A 145 -3.95 -19.12 6.42
C GLU A 145 -3.47 -17.80 7.02
N GLN A 146 -2.27 -17.34 6.65
CA GLN A 146 -1.79 -16.00 7.04
C GLN A 146 -2.73 -14.90 6.53
N LEU A 147 -3.35 -15.11 5.37
CA LEU A 147 -4.29 -14.17 4.77
C LEU A 147 -5.71 -14.30 5.32
N THR A 148 -6.16 -15.55 5.57
CA THR A 148 -7.54 -15.86 5.90
C THR A 148 -7.81 -16.04 7.38
N GLY A 149 -6.77 -16.13 8.20
CA GLY A 149 -6.92 -16.35 9.64
C GLY A 149 -7.14 -17.82 10.02
N SER A 150 -7.05 -18.08 11.31
CA SER A 150 -7.17 -19.40 11.90
C SER A 150 -8.53 -19.61 12.57
N SER A 151 -9.01 -20.87 12.58
CA SER A 151 -10.27 -21.22 13.23
C SER A 151 -10.26 -20.95 14.73
N ARG A 152 -11.36 -20.45 15.27
CA ARG A 152 -11.54 -20.18 16.73
C ARG A 152 -11.46 -21.40 17.62
N ILE A 153 -11.45 -22.61 17.06
CA ILE A 153 -11.26 -23.84 17.83
C ILE A 153 -9.88 -23.93 18.49
N TYR A 154 -8.92 -23.16 17.97
CA TYR A 154 -7.58 -23.10 18.55
C TYR A 154 -7.45 -21.95 19.56
N ALA A 155 -6.78 -22.20 20.67
CA ALA A 155 -6.57 -21.19 21.72
C ALA A 155 -5.84 -19.94 21.23
N ASN A 156 -4.88 -20.13 20.35
CA ASN A 156 -4.05 -19.07 19.77
C ASN A 156 -4.60 -18.55 18.42
N ALA A 157 -5.86 -18.81 18.13
CA ALA A 157 -6.49 -18.35 16.88
C ALA A 157 -6.46 -16.83 16.77
N LYS A 158 -6.30 -16.35 15.54
CA LYS A 158 -6.24 -14.93 15.22
C LYS A 158 -6.81 -14.65 13.82
N PRO A 159 -7.29 -13.42 13.57
CA PRO A 159 -7.67 -13.01 12.22
C PRO A 159 -6.48 -13.03 11.27
N GLY A 160 -6.77 -13.13 9.98
CA GLY A 160 -5.77 -13.02 8.92
C GLY A 160 -5.37 -11.59 8.62
N ILE A 161 -4.33 -11.44 7.80
CA ILE A 161 -3.77 -10.14 7.41
C ILE A 161 -4.78 -9.29 6.65
N ILE A 162 -5.64 -9.90 5.82
CA ILE A 162 -6.67 -9.14 5.09
C ILE A 162 -7.64 -8.47 6.06
N MET A 163 -8.09 -9.19 7.07
CA MET A 163 -8.97 -8.62 8.08
C MET A 163 -8.27 -7.55 8.92
N ASP A 164 -7.01 -7.77 9.26
CA ASP A 164 -6.18 -6.76 9.92
C ASP A 164 -6.07 -5.48 9.08
N ALA A 165 -6.00 -5.61 7.74
CA ALA A 165 -5.97 -4.46 6.84
C ALA A 165 -7.22 -3.60 6.95
N PHE A 166 -8.41 -4.21 6.98
CA PHE A 166 -9.66 -3.49 7.22
C PHE A 166 -9.69 -2.80 8.60
N SER A 167 -9.20 -3.49 9.60
CA SER A 167 -9.12 -2.95 10.96
C SER A 167 -8.17 -1.75 11.04
N MET A 168 -7.03 -1.81 10.39
CA MET A 168 -6.05 -0.71 10.34
C MET A 168 -6.59 0.49 9.55
N ALA A 169 -7.26 0.25 8.44
CA ALA A 169 -7.90 1.30 7.65
C ALA A 169 -9.06 1.97 8.42
N GLY A 170 -9.73 1.21 9.29
CA GLY A 170 -10.85 1.69 10.10
C GLY A 170 -12.16 1.87 9.32
N GLU A 171 -12.19 1.50 8.04
CA GLU A 171 -13.38 1.60 7.19
C GLU A 171 -13.37 0.56 6.06
N SER A 172 -14.53 0.30 5.49
CA SER A 172 -14.72 -0.69 4.42
C SER A 172 -14.31 -0.18 3.03
N ASN A 173 -14.14 1.13 2.86
CA ASN A 173 -13.68 1.76 1.63
C ASN A 173 -12.19 2.10 1.78
N LEU A 174 -11.32 1.38 1.09
CA LEU A 174 -9.88 1.53 1.22
C LEU A 174 -9.15 1.16 -0.07
N VAL A 175 -7.94 1.68 -0.20
CA VAL A 175 -6.97 1.22 -1.17
C VAL A 175 -6.13 0.10 -0.55
N PHE A 176 -6.12 -1.06 -1.18
CA PHE A 176 -5.35 -2.21 -0.73
C PHE A 176 -4.12 -2.39 -1.63
N ILE A 177 -2.95 -2.06 -1.11
CA ILE A 177 -1.70 -2.11 -1.85
C ILE A 177 -1.06 -3.48 -1.67
N ILE A 178 -0.94 -4.23 -2.75
CA ILE A 178 -0.39 -5.58 -2.77
C ILE A 178 0.99 -5.52 -3.42
N ASN A 179 2.02 -5.48 -2.60
CA ASN A 179 3.40 -5.42 -3.08
C ASN A 179 3.93 -6.80 -3.44
N GLU A 180 4.76 -6.83 -4.48
CA GLU A 180 5.45 -8.03 -4.93
C GLU A 180 4.50 -9.19 -5.28
N LEU A 181 3.46 -8.89 -6.07
CA LEU A 181 2.46 -9.87 -6.49
C LEU A 181 3.08 -11.06 -7.25
N ASP A 182 4.18 -10.86 -7.95
CA ASP A 182 4.95 -11.88 -8.64
C ASP A 182 5.62 -12.90 -7.69
N LYS A 183 5.74 -12.56 -6.40
CA LYS A 183 6.24 -13.47 -5.36
C LYS A 183 5.15 -14.33 -4.71
N ALA A 184 3.90 -14.10 -5.07
CA ALA A 184 2.75 -14.88 -4.56
C ALA A 184 2.72 -16.33 -5.07
N ALA A 185 3.65 -16.72 -5.92
CA ALA A 185 3.65 -18.00 -6.57
C ALA A 185 4.25 -19.13 -5.69
N SER A 186 3.65 -20.29 -5.81
CA SER A 186 4.20 -21.62 -5.42
C SER A 186 4.47 -21.84 -3.93
N GLY A 187 3.43 -21.72 -3.10
CA GLY A 187 3.46 -22.37 -1.79
C GLY A 187 3.53 -23.92 -1.97
N LYS A 188 4.61 -24.53 -1.54
CA LYS A 188 4.66 -25.98 -1.39
C LYS A 188 3.88 -26.32 -0.13
N GLY A 189 2.64 -26.80 -0.26
CA GLY A 189 1.85 -27.23 0.90
C GLY A 189 0.35 -26.98 0.76
N ASN A 190 -0.25 -26.33 1.72
CA ASN A 190 -1.71 -26.23 1.93
C ASN A 190 -2.49 -25.31 0.98
N GLY A 191 -1.99 -25.02 -0.21
CA GLY A 191 -2.64 -24.20 -1.21
C GLY A 191 -1.81 -23.00 -1.63
N ASN A 192 -2.34 -22.21 -2.56
CA ASN A 192 -1.65 -21.05 -3.11
C ASN A 192 -2.24 -19.76 -2.52
N PRO A 193 -1.44 -18.88 -1.88
CA PRO A 193 -1.90 -17.57 -1.42
C PRO A 193 -2.57 -16.73 -2.50
N ALA A 194 -2.21 -16.90 -3.77
CA ALA A 194 -2.83 -16.21 -4.90
C ALA A 194 -4.32 -16.51 -5.03
N ASP A 195 -4.78 -17.72 -4.67
CA ASP A 195 -6.20 -18.08 -4.76
C ASP A 195 -7.06 -17.27 -3.77
N VAL A 196 -6.51 -16.96 -2.61
CA VAL A 196 -7.17 -16.09 -1.62
C VAL A 196 -7.32 -14.67 -2.18
N LEU A 197 -6.28 -14.16 -2.86
CA LEU A 197 -6.34 -12.85 -3.51
C LEU A 197 -7.40 -12.81 -4.60
N LEU A 198 -7.57 -13.87 -5.38
CA LEU A 198 -8.64 -13.95 -6.38
C LEU A 198 -10.02 -13.77 -5.76
N THR A 199 -10.28 -14.39 -4.63
CA THR A 199 -11.54 -14.26 -3.90
C THR A 199 -11.77 -12.80 -3.47
N LEU A 200 -10.75 -12.13 -2.97
CA LEU A 200 -10.82 -10.72 -2.59
C LEU A 200 -11.07 -9.82 -3.81
N LEU A 201 -10.37 -10.08 -4.92
CA LEU A 201 -10.43 -9.26 -6.13
C LEU A 201 -11.72 -9.43 -6.93
N ASP A 202 -12.44 -10.53 -6.76
CA ASP A 202 -13.71 -10.78 -7.43
C ASP A 202 -14.88 -9.95 -6.88
N ASN A 203 -14.67 -9.19 -5.82
CA ASN A 203 -15.68 -8.33 -5.18
C ASN A 203 -16.99 -9.06 -4.76
N LEU A 204 -16.88 -10.35 -4.53
CA LEU A 204 -18.02 -11.18 -4.08
C LEU A 204 -18.14 -11.28 -2.57
N GLY A 205 -17.32 -10.55 -1.85
CA GLY A 205 -17.18 -10.65 -0.42
C GLY A 205 -15.97 -11.50 -0.01
N PHE A 206 -15.55 -11.33 1.23
CA PHE A 206 -14.43 -12.06 1.81
C PHE A 206 -14.80 -12.57 3.20
N THR A 207 -14.47 -13.83 3.50
CA THR A 207 -14.71 -14.43 4.81
C THR A 207 -13.39 -14.80 5.46
N ASP A 208 -13.09 -14.14 6.59
CA ASP A 208 -11.97 -14.52 7.46
C ASP A 208 -12.39 -15.70 8.35
N ASN A 209 -11.51 -16.68 8.52
CA ASN A 209 -11.81 -17.89 9.29
C ASN A 209 -12.01 -17.64 10.79
N TYR A 210 -11.36 -16.61 11.32
CA TYR A 210 -11.52 -16.23 12.71
C TYR A 210 -12.79 -15.41 12.94
N ILE A 211 -13.06 -14.46 12.05
CA ILE A 211 -14.24 -13.59 12.15
C ILE A 211 -15.52 -14.36 11.86
N GLU A 212 -15.51 -15.29 10.91
CA GLU A 212 -16.67 -16.11 10.52
C GLU A 212 -17.84 -15.26 10.01
N CYS A 213 -17.54 -14.20 9.29
CA CYS A 213 -18.52 -13.31 8.69
C CYS A 213 -18.04 -12.89 7.30
N MET A 214 -18.94 -12.95 6.32
CA MET A 214 -18.64 -12.40 5.00
C MET A 214 -18.67 -10.87 5.07
N ILE A 215 -17.55 -10.23 4.76
CA ILE A 215 -17.45 -8.78 4.69
C ILE A 215 -17.53 -8.30 3.24
N PRO A 216 -18.13 -7.12 2.99
CA PRO A 216 -18.20 -6.55 1.65
C PRO A 216 -16.82 -6.10 1.17
N THR A 217 -16.50 -6.37 -0.09
CA THR A 217 -15.22 -6.03 -0.73
C THR A 217 -15.35 -5.04 -1.89
N VAL A 218 -16.57 -4.63 -2.21
CA VAL A 218 -16.82 -3.66 -3.30
C VAL A 218 -16.20 -2.29 -3.08
N GLY A 219 -15.91 -1.93 -1.83
CA GLY A 219 -15.21 -0.69 -1.47
C GLY A 219 -13.70 -0.80 -1.45
N VAL A 220 -13.13 -1.94 -1.80
CA VAL A 220 -11.68 -2.17 -1.83
C VAL A 220 -11.15 -1.93 -3.23
N TYR A 221 -10.24 -0.96 -3.36
CA TYR A 221 -9.52 -0.72 -4.61
C TYR A 221 -8.12 -1.34 -4.54
N PRO A 222 -7.85 -2.42 -5.28
CA PRO A 222 -6.55 -3.07 -5.24
C PRO A 222 -5.55 -2.36 -6.18
N ILE A 223 -4.34 -2.14 -5.67
CA ILE A 223 -3.20 -1.69 -6.44
C ILE A 223 -2.06 -2.65 -6.15
N ALA A 224 -1.64 -3.41 -7.15
CA ALA A 224 -0.56 -4.36 -7.02
C ALA A 224 0.71 -3.85 -7.70
N THR A 225 1.86 -4.26 -7.19
CA THR A 225 3.17 -4.01 -7.79
C THR A 225 3.86 -5.33 -8.06
N ALA A 226 4.64 -5.39 -9.13
CA ALA A 226 5.44 -6.56 -9.50
C ALA A 226 6.63 -6.14 -10.36
N ASN A 227 7.67 -6.97 -10.36
CA ASN A 227 8.84 -6.77 -11.22
C ASN A 227 8.73 -7.57 -12.51
N ASP A 228 8.15 -8.76 -12.46
CA ASP A 228 8.06 -9.70 -13.56
C ASP A 228 6.63 -10.22 -13.75
N LYS A 229 6.00 -9.83 -14.85
CA LYS A 229 4.63 -10.27 -15.18
C LYS A 229 4.52 -11.77 -15.47
N ASP A 230 5.59 -12.41 -15.90
CA ASP A 230 5.58 -13.84 -16.26
C ASP A 230 5.44 -14.74 -15.03
N GLN A 231 5.69 -14.21 -13.83
CA GLN A 231 5.50 -14.89 -12.57
C GLN A 231 4.09 -14.75 -11.98
N ILE A 232 3.22 -14.02 -12.65
CA ILE A 232 1.84 -13.78 -12.20
C ILE A 232 0.90 -14.68 -13.02
N SER A 233 0.00 -15.38 -12.34
CA SER A 233 -0.98 -16.25 -13.01
C SER A 233 -1.94 -15.45 -13.90
N ALA A 234 -2.39 -16.06 -15.00
CA ALA A 234 -3.36 -15.43 -15.90
C ALA A 234 -4.67 -15.01 -15.19
N PRO A 235 -5.24 -15.79 -14.27
CA PRO A 235 -6.41 -15.35 -13.51
C PRO A 235 -6.19 -14.08 -12.70
N LEU A 236 -5.02 -13.89 -12.06
CA LEU A 236 -4.70 -12.65 -11.35
C LEU A 236 -4.51 -11.49 -12.33
N MET A 237 -3.77 -11.68 -13.41
CA MET A 237 -3.55 -10.64 -14.42
C MET A 237 -4.87 -10.09 -14.96
N SER A 238 -5.87 -10.93 -15.16
CA SER A 238 -7.16 -10.54 -15.73
C SER A 238 -8.01 -9.63 -14.82
N ARG A 239 -7.68 -9.54 -13.52
CA ARG A 239 -8.37 -8.67 -12.56
C ARG A 239 -7.83 -7.25 -12.53
N PHE A 240 -6.75 -6.98 -13.23
CA PHE A 240 -6.06 -5.70 -13.18
C PHE A 240 -5.99 -5.01 -14.54
N ALA A 241 -6.01 -3.68 -14.52
CA ALA A 241 -5.49 -2.87 -15.60
C ALA A 241 -3.95 -2.84 -15.46
N VAL A 242 -3.25 -3.45 -16.39
CA VAL A 242 -1.79 -3.58 -16.34
C VAL A 242 -1.14 -2.32 -16.90
N ILE A 243 -0.27 -1.71 -16.11
CA ILE A 243 0.51 -0.55 -16.51
C ILE A 243 1.99 -0.92 -16.38
N GLU A 244 2.69 -0.94 -17.51
CA GLU A 244 4.13 -1.16 -17.54
C GLU A 244 4.86 0.15 -17.27
N ILE A 245 5.77 0.12 -16.30
CA ILE A 245 6.57 1.27 -15.89
C ILE A 245 7.99 1.06 -16.43
N PRO A 246 8.43 1.88 -17.39
CA PRO A 246 9.77 1.77 -17.92
C PRO A 246 10.81 2.26 -16.94
N ASP A 247 12.05 1.82 -17.09
CA ASP A 247 13.15 2.41 -16.35
C ASP A 247 13.48 3.81 -16.89
N TYR A 248 14.15 4.61 -16.07
CA TYR A 248 14.59 5.93 -16.45
C TYR A 248 15.83 5.86 -17.35
N THR A 249 15.90 6.77 -18.32
CA THR A 249 17.11 6.98 -19.11
C THR A 249 18.21 7.64 -18.28
N PRO A 250 19.50 7.53 -18.68
CA PRO A 250 20.59 8.23 -18.00
C PRO A 250 20.36 9.75 -17.89
N GLU A 251 19.81 10.37 -18.91
CA GLU A 251 19.48 11.80 -18.93
C GLU A 251 18.39 12.14 -17.90
N GLU A 252 17.35 11.32 -17.83
CA GLU A 252 16.31 11.47 -16.82
C GLU A 252 16.85 11.25 -15.41
N LYS A 253 17.75 10.28 -15.21
CA LYS A 253 18.43 10.04 -13.94
C LYS A 253 19.25 11.24 -13.47
N LYS A 254 19.95 11.94 -14.40
CA LYS A 254 20.65 13.17 -14.10
C LYS A 254 19.72 14.26 -13.56
N ILE A 255 18.59 14.46 -14.20
CA ILE A 255 17.59 15.45 -13.78
C ILE A 255 16.99 15.07 -12.43
N ILE A 256 16.63 13.81 -12.24
CA ILE A 256 16.07 13.32 -10.98
C ILE A 256 17.07 13.52 -9.84
N PHE A 257 18.33 13.16 -10.04
CA PHE A 257 19.36 13.30 -9.02
C PHE A 257 19.61 14.77 -8.65
N SER A 258 19.84 15.62 -9.66
CA SER A 258 20.25 17.01 -9.42
C SER A 258 19.10 17.91 -8.95
N ARG A 259 17.88 17.67 -9.41
CA ARG A 259 16.73 18.54 -9.12
C ARG A 259 15.81 18.03 -8.01
N TYR A 260 15.83 16.74 -7.72
CA TYR A 260 14.90 16.13 -6.77
C TYR A 260 15.60 15.36 -5.63
N ALA A 261 16.43 14.38 -5.95
CA ALA A 261 17.02 13.51 -4.94
C ALA A 261 17.98 14.24 -4.00
N LEU A 262 18.97 14.92 -4.54
CA LEU A 262 19.96 15.65 -3.75
C LEU A 262 19.34 16.83 -2.98
N PRO A 263 18.53 17.72 -3.59
CA PRO A 263 17.86 18.80 -2.84
C PRO A 263 16.95 18.30 -1.73
N LYS A 264 16.26 17.20 -1.93
CA LYS A 264 15.38 16.59 -0.91
C LYS A 264 16.18 16.13 0.31
N VAL A 265 17.30 15.46 0.09
CA VAL A 265 18.20 15.01 1.17
C VAL A 265 18.81 16.20 1.91
N LEU A 266 19.32 17.20 1.18
CA LEU A 266 19.90 18.40 1.79
C LEU A 266 18.88 19.13 2.68
N LYS A 267 17.65 19.28 2.21
CA LYS A 267 16.57 19.90 3.00
C LYS A 267 16.28 19.10 4.27
N ARG A 268 16.24 17.77 4.16
CA ARG A 268 15.97 16.88 5.30
C ARG A 268 17.01 17.02 6.41
N ILE A 269 18.28 17.15 6.05
CA ILE A 269 19.39 17.26 7.03
C ILE A 269 19.69 18.72 7.39
N GLY A 270 18.92 19.68 6.92
CA GLY A 270 19.07 21.09 7.27
C GLY A 270 20.20 21.83 6.56
N MET A 271 20.68 21.30 5.44
CA MET A 271 21.72 21.93 4.63
C MET A 271 21.11 22.83 3.56
N LYS A 272 21.81 23.91 3.23
CA LYS A 272 21.50 24.78 2.11
C LYS A 272 22.15 24.25 0.83
N GLU A 273 21.53 24.49 -0.31
CA GLU A 273 22.06 24.06 -1.62
C GLU A 273 23.45 24.60 -1.90
N LYS A 274 23.77 25.80 -1.38
CA LYS A 274 25.08 26.42 -1.52
C LYS A 274 26.22 25.73 -0.75
N GLU A 275 25.87 24.91 0.24
CA GLU A 275 26.83 24.19 1.07
C GLU A 275 27.29 22.88 0.43
N CYS A 276 26.52 22.32 -0.48
CA CYS A 276 26.85 21.11 -1.21
C CYS A 276 26.67 21.35 -2.72
N ILE A 277 27.76 21.43 -3.44
CA ILE A 277 27.79 21.74 -4.86
C ILE A 277 28.28 20.52 -5.63
N LEU A 278 27.52 20.12 -6.63
CA LEU A 278 27.87 19.02 -7.53
C LEU A 278 28.18 19.61 -8.92
N THR A 279 29.41 19.38 -9.40
CA THR A 279 29.76 19.80 -10.76
C THR A 279 29.10 18.96 -11.82
N PRO A 280 28.95 19.43 -13.08
CA PRO A 280 28.43 18.60 -14.16
C PRO A 280 29.21 17.29 -14.36
N GLU A 281 30.51 17.31 -14.19
CA GLU A 281 31.39 16.14 -14.27
C GLU A 281 31.15 15.20 -13.08
N GLY A 282 30.92 15.75 -11.89
CA GLY A 282 30.55 14.98 -10.71
C GLY A 282 29.19 14.31 -10.86
N LEU A 283 28.21 15.00 -11.44
CA LEU A 283 26.91 14.43 -11.76
C LEU A 283 27.03 13.27 -12.77
N ASP A 284 27.80 13.45 -13.83
CA ASP A 284 28.07 12.41 -14.81
C ASP A 284 28.73 11.19 -14.17
N ALA A 285 29.65 11.39 -13.24
CA ALA A 285 30.28 10.30 -12.50
C ALA A 285 29.29 9.53 -11.61
N VAL A 286 28.38 10.21 -10.94
CA VAL A 286 27.32 9.56 -10.13
C VAL A 286 26.45 8.66 -11.03
N ILE A 287 26.00 9.18 -12.15
CA ILE A 287 25.14 8.42 -13.06
C ILE A 287 25.89 7.23 -13.67
N SER A 288 27.15 7.40 -14.04
CA SER A 288 27.98 6.31 -14.57
C SER A 288 28.22 5.18 -13.59
N CYS A 289 28.36 5.50 -12.30
CA CYS A 289 28.49 4.48 -11.25
C CYS A 289 27.22 3.63 -11.09
N HIS A 290 26.08 4.11 -11.55
CA HIS A 290 24.77 3.45 -11.42
C HIS A 290 24.12 3.12 -12.76
N GLU A 291 24.89 3.02 -13.84
CA GLU A 291 24.36 2.68 -15.18
C GLU A 291 23.69 1.32 -15.24
N ASN A 292 24.18 0.36 -14.48
CA ASN A 292 23.70 -1.03 -14.49
C ASN A 292 22.61 -1.30 -13.45
N THR A 293 22.19 -0.29 -12.71
CA THR A 293 21.12 -0.42 -11.71
C THR A 293 19.83 0.19 -12.22
N SER A 294 18.71 -0.50 -11.99
CA SER A 294 17.40 0.00 -12.38
C SER A 294 16.81 0.94 -11.33
N GLY A 295 16.02 1.89 -11.77
CA GLY A 295 15.30 2.83 -10.91
C GLY A 295 16.19 3.92 -10.30
N ILE A 296 15.71 4.51 -9.22
CA ILE A 296 16.35 5.67 -8.56
C ILE A 296 16.82 5.38 -7.13
N ARG A 297 16.60 4.18 -6.60
CA ARG A 297 16.93 3.86 -5.20
C ARG A 297 18.42 4.05 -4.90
N ASP A 298 19.27 3.56 -5.79
CA ASP A 298 20.72 3.69 -5.61
C ASP A 298 21.19 5.14 -5.78
N LEU A 299 20.49 5.92 -6.61
CA LEU A 299 20.72 7.36 -6.73
C LEU A 299 20.35 8.10 -5.45
N GLU A 300 19.28 7.73 -4.79
CA GLU A 300 18.89 8.29 -3.50
C GLU A 300 19.94 7.99 -2.43
N GLN A 301 20.47 6.77 -2.40
CA GLN A 301 21.58 6.40 -1.52
C GLN A 301 22.85 7.22 -1.82
N ALA A 302 23.18 7.39 -3.10
CA ALA A 302 24.30 8.23 -3.51
C ALA A 302 24.12 9.68 -3.05
N ALA A 303 22.90 10.22 -3.15
CA ALA A 303 22.59 11.55 -2.65
C ALA A 303 22.81 11.65 -1.14
N GLU A 304 22.42 10.65 -0.38
CA GLU A 304 22.65 10.60 1.07
C GLU A 304 24.14 10.53 1.41
N HIS A 305 24.93 9.76 0.70
CA HIS A 305 26.38 9.68 0.90
C HIS A 305 27.07 11.01 0.61
N ILE A 306 26.71 11.66 -0.49
CA ILE A 306 27.27 12.98 -0.86
C ILE A 306 26.90 14.02 0.19
N ALA A 307 25.64 14.08 0.59
CA ALA A 307 25.17 15.04 1.60
C ALA A 307 25.82 14.79 2.97
N ALA A 308 25.96 13.54 3.38
CA ALA A 308 26.62 13.19 4.64
C ALA A 308 28.09 13.55 4.64
N ASN A 309 28.79 13.32 3.53
CA ASN A 309 30.20 13.72 3.40
C ASN A 309 30.35 15.24 3.44
N ALA A 310 29.48 15.96 2.73
CA ALA A 310 29.52 17.43 2.75
C ALA A 310 29.28 17.98 4.16
N LEU A 311 28.31 17.44 4.88
CA LEU A 311 28.02 17.83 6.26
C LEU A 311 29.23 17.55 7.19
N TYR A 312 29.85 16.38 7.05
CA TYR A 312 31.06 16.04 7.80
C TYR A 312 32.18 17.04 7.57
N GLN A 313 32.45 17.40 6.31
CA GLN A 313 33.46 18.35 5.95
C GLN A 313 33.21 19.75 6.56
N ILE A 314 31.95 20.18 6.54
CA ILE A 314 31.54 21.48 7.11
C ILE A 314 31.71 21.48 8.62
N GLU A 315 31.24 20.46 9.32
CA GLU A 315 31.22 20.40 10.78
C GLU A 315 32.60 20.10 11.38
N VAL A 316 33.39 19.26 10.74
CA VAL A 316 34.69 18.80 11.27
C VAL A 316 35.86 19.64 10.75
N ASN A 317 35.87 19.93 9.45
CA ASN A 317 36.96 20.67 8.81
C ASN A 317 36.67 22.17 8.71
N HIS A 318 35.52 22.63 9.19
CA HIS A 318 35.13 24.04 9.24
C HIS A 318 35.16 24.76 7.89
N VAL A 319 34.87 24.04 6.80
CA VAL A 319 34.70 24.64 5.47
C VAL A 319 33.29 25.21 5.32
N SER A 320 33.12 26.23 4.48
CA SER A 320 31.82 26.86 4.25
C SER A 320 30.95 26.12 3.23
N SER A 321 31.58 25.38 2.31
CA SER A 321 30.94 24.61 1.28
C SER A 321 31.84 23.48 0.79
N VAL A 322 31.25 22.46 0.18
CA VAL A 322 31.96 21.34 -0.44
C VAL A 322 31.53 21.21 -1.88
N THR A 323 32.46 21.12 -2.80
CA THR A 323 32.23 20.92 -4.23
C THR A 323 32.66 19.51 -4.62
N PHE A 324 31.77 18.73 -5.18
CA PHE A 324 32.06 17.38 -5.64
C PHE A 324 32.27 17.37 -7.15
N ASP A 325 33.45 16.97 -7.56
CA ASP A 325 33.84 16.70 -8.93
C ASP A 325 33.84 15.17 -9.21
N ALA A 326 34.25 14.79 -10.41
CA ALA A 326 34.30 13.38 -10.81
C ALA A 326 35.27 12.54 -9.97
N GLU A 327 36.36 13.13 -9.45
CA GLU A 327 37.32 12.41 -8.59
C GLU A 327 36.77 12.15 -7.20
N MET A 328 36.06 13.11 -6.64
CA MET A 328 35.48 12.99 -5.31
C MET A 328 34.27 12.03 -5.25
N VAL A 329 33.58 11.84 -6.37
CA VAL A 329 32.44 10.95 -6.48
C VAL A 329 32.85 9.49 -6.62
N ARG A 330 34.01 9.20 -7.21
CA ARG A 330 34.56 7.83 -7.38
C ARG A 330 35.19 7.31 -6.10
#